data_6e9dd4e86bf06d67473f9a345b2c7c56
#
_entry.id   6e9dd4e86bf06d67473f9a345b2c7c56
#
_cell.length_a   1.000
_cell.length_b   1.000
_cell.length_c   1.000
_cell.angle_alpha   90.00
_cell.angle_beta   90.00
_cell.angle_gamma   90.00
#
_symmetry.space_group_name_H-M   'P 1'
#
loop_
_entity.id
_entity.type
_entity.pdbx_description
1 polymer ?
#
loop_
_entity_poly.entity_id
_entity_poly.type
_entity_poly.pdbx_seq_one_letter_code
_entity_poly.pdbx_strand_id
1 'polypeptide(L)'
;QHARGKYTARERIEMLVDAGSFEEYDMFKLHRCTNFGMEKKQYLGDGVVAGSATIAGRLVYVYAQDFTVNGGSLSETMAQKICKVMDMAMTMGAPVICMNDSGGARIQEGICALAGYGEIFERNILASGVIPQISAIMGPCAGGAVYSPALTDFIIMKEQTSYMFLTGPKVVKTVTGEDIDAEHLGGASVHATKSGVTHFAAKTEEEAIEMIKSLLSYIPSNNTEEAPRVECTDPI
;
A
#
# COMPACT_ATOMS: atom_id res chain seq x y z
N GLN A 1 7.95 6.50 13.88
CA GLN A 1 7.64 7.07 12.58
C GLN A 1 7.93 8.58 12.58
N HIS A 2 7.35 9.39 13.44
CA HIS A 2 7.52 10.85 13.46
C HIS A 2 8.99 11.30 13.53
N ALA A 3 9.83 10.63 14.34
CA ALA A 3 11.28 10.92 14.41
C ALA A 3 12.00 10.69 13.06
N ARG A 4 11.39 10.03 12.11
CA ARG A 4 11.88 9.80 10.74
C ARG A 4 11.18 10.68 9.71
N GLY A 5 10.38 11.65 10.14
CA GLY A 5 9.59 12.51 9.26
C GLY A 5 8.47 11.76 8.52
N LYS A 6 7.91 10.71 9.12
CA LYS A 6 6.84 9.88 8.55
C LYS A 6 5.62 9.86 9.45
N TYR A 7 4.44 9.78 8.85
CA TYR A 7 3.19 9.56 9.55
C TYR A 7 2.96 8.09 9.89
N THR A 8 2.10 7.84 10.87
CA THR A 8 1.60 6.50 11.18
C THR A 8 0.58 6.04 10.14
N ALA A 9 0.30 4.73 10.07
CA ALA A 9 -0.71 4.19 9.17
C ALA A 9 -2.08 4.84 9.37
N ARG A 10 -2.46 5.09 10.63
CA ARG A 10 -3.75 5.71 10.97
C ARG A 10 -3.82 7.18 10.54
N GLU A 11 -2.81 7.97 10.81
CA GLU A 11 -2.72 9.36 10.38
C GLU A 11 -2.79 9.50 8.87
N ARG A 12 -2.14 8.60 8.12
CA ARG A 12 -2.20 8.57 6.65
C ARG A 12 -3.62 8.35 6.15
N ILE A 13 -4.38 7.43 6.77
CA ILE A 13 -5.78 7.20 6.43
C ILE A 13 -6.63 8.43 6.78
N GLU A 14 -6.47 9.00 7.97
CA GLU A 14 -7.21 10.18 8.42
C GLU A 14 -7.00 11.40 7.51
N MET A 15 -5.78 11.58 6.98
CA MET A 15 -5.48 12.65 6.00
C MET A 15 -6.09 12.38 4.62
N LEU A 16 -6.26 11.10 4.25
CA LEU A 16 -6.75 10.72 2.93
C LEU A 16 -8.26 10.84 2.81
N VAL A 17 -9.01 10.42 3.83
CA VAL A 17 -10.46 10.23 3.75
C VAL A 17 -11.25 11.41 4.29
N ASP A 18 -12.53 11.46 3.94
CA ASP A 18 -13.45 12.46 4.51
C ASP A 18 -13.56 12.29 6.03
N ALA A 19 -13.58 13.38 6.75
CA ALA A 19 -13.59 13.37 8.22
C ALA A 19 -14.75 12.55 8.79
N GLY A 20 -14.41 11.57 9.64
CA GLY A 20 -15.38 10.69 10.30
C GLY A 20 -16.00 9.61 9.42
N SER A 21 -15.53 9.42 8.18
CA SER A 21 -16.05 8.40 7.27
C SER A 21 -15.39 7.03 7.39
N PHE A 22 -14.26 6.93 8.09
CA PHE A 22 -13.48 5.69 8.15
C PHE A 22 -14.09 4.66 9.09
N GLU A 23 -14.43 3.50 8.54
CA GLU A 23 -14.91 2.32 9.25
C GLU A 23 -13.83 1.23 9.22
N GLU A 24 -13.14 1.03 10.34
CA GLU A 24 -12.05 0.06 10.45
C GLU A 24 -12.57 -1.37 10.63
N TYR A 25 -12.00 -2.31 9.88
CA TYR A 25 -12.32 -3.73 9.97
C TYR A 25 -11.22 -4.51 10.68
N ASP A 26 -11.65 -5.52 11.47
CA ASP A 26 -10.75 -6.48 12.13
C ASP A 26 -9.66 -5.81 13.01
N MET A 27 -9.94 -4.66 13.62
CA MET A 27 -8.99 -3.89 14.42
C MET A 27 -8.44 -4.66 15.64
N PHE A 28 -9.14 -5.70 16.11
CA PHE A 28 -8.74 -6.52 17.25
C PHE A 28 -8.10 -7.85 16.88
N LYS A 29 -7.95 -8.16 15.58
CA LYS A 29 -7.29 -9.39 15.14
C LYS A 29 -5.82 -9.40 15.54
N LEU A 30 -5.35 -10.61 15.93
CA LEU A 30 -3.97 -10.91 16.28
C LEU A 30 -3.43 -11.98 15.32
N HIS A 31 -2.11 -12.02 15.11
CA HIS A 31 -1.50 -13.13 14.39
C HIS A 31 -1.61 -14.44 15.22
N ARG A 32 -1.47 -15.57 14.53
CA ARG A 32 -1.56 -16.91 15.13
C ARG A 32 -0.20 -17.60 15.29
N CYS A 33 0.88 -16.91 14.99
CA CYS A 33 2.23 -17.45 15.04
C CYS A 33 2.67 -17.70 16.50
N THR A 34 3.08 -18.91 16.78
CA THR A 34 3.62 -19.33 18.07
C THR A 34 5.13 -19.63 18.01
N ASN A 35 5.73 -19.62 16.80
CA ASN A 35 7.15 -19.89 16.62
C ASN A 35 8.00 -18.67 16.99
N PHE A 36 9.25 -18.91 17.37
CA PHE A 36 10.25 -17.88 17.65
C PHE A 36 9.84 -16.83 18.70
N GLY A 37 8.98 -17.21 19.65
CA GLY A 37 8.51 -16.36 20.73
C GLY A 37 7.49 -15.30 20.27
N MET A 38 6.88 -15.48 19.11
CA MET A 38 5.88 -14.54 18.56
C MET A 38 4.60 -14.52 19.38
N GLU A 39 4.28 -15.59 20.12
CA GLU A 39 3.13 -15.63 21.05
C GLU A 39 3.16 -14.51 22.12
N LYS A 40 4.36 -13.95 22.37
CA LYS A 40 4.58 -12.83 23.31
C LYS A 40 4.61 -11.46 22.63
N LYS A 41 4.54 -11.41 21.30
CA LYS A 41 4.65 -10.18 20.48
C LYS A 41 3.38 -9.97 19.67
N GLN A 42 2.25 -9.92 20.34
CA GLN A 42 0.95 -9.73 19.70
C GLN A 42 0.53 -8.27 19.77
N TYR A 43 0.14 -7.73 18.62
CA TYR A 43 -0.32 -6.35 18.46
C TYR A 43 -1.70 -6.35 17.80
N LEU A 44 -2.64 -5.59 18.36
CA LEU A 44 -3.98 -5.46 17.81
C LEU A 44 -3.91 -4.92 16.37
N GLY A 45 -4.69 -5.54 15.49
CA GLY A 45 -4.69 -5.20 14.06
C GLY A 45 -3.53 -5.78 13.25
N ASP A 46 -2.54 -6.37 13.93
CA ASP A 46 -1.37 -7.10 13.37
C ASP A 46 -0.62 -6.35 12.24
N GLY A 47 -0.43 -5.03 12.41
CA GLY A 47 0.42 -4.24 11.53
C GLY A 47 -0.25 -3.72 10.25
N VAL A 48 -1.57 -3.77 10.16
CA VAL A 48 -2.34 -3.11 9.11
C VAL A 48 -3.63 -2.48 9.64
N VAL A 49 -3.86 -1.23 9.27
CA VAL A 49 -5.14 -0.55 9.44
C VAL A 49 -5.88 -0.67 8.12
N ALA A 50 -7.08 -1.24 8.12
CA ALA A 50 -7.82 -1.54 6.90
C ALA A 50 -9.31 -1.34 7.09
N GLY A 51 -10.01 -0.81 6.09
CA GLY A 51 -11.43 -0.51 6.19
C GLY A 51 -12.01 0.13 4.94
N SER A 52 -13.20 0.69 5.08
CA SER A 52 -13.85 1.53 4.07
C SER A 52 -13.98 2.96 4.55
N ALA A 53 -14.09 3.89 3.60
CA ALA A 53 -14.28 5.31 3.87
C ALA A 53 -14.88 6.00 2.64
N THR A 54 -15.03 7.31 2.71
CA THR A 54 -15.30 8.13 1.52
C THR A 54 -14.16 9.11 1.24
N ILE A 55 -13.99 9.45 -0.03
CA ILE A 55 -13.14 10.55 -0.49
C ILE A 55 -14.00 11.40 -1.42
N ALA A 56 -14.21 12.67 -1.04
CA ALA A 56 -15.15 13.57 -1.72
C ALA A 56 -16.54 12.92 -1.92
N GLY A 57 -17.04 12.23 -0.89
CA GLY A 57 -18.31 11.52 -0.87
C GLY A 57 -18.33 10.18 -1.62
N ARG A 58 -17.26 9.78 -2.33
CA ARG A 58 -17.18 8.51 -3.07
C ARG A 58 -16.64 7.41 -2.17
N LEU A 59 -17.30 6.24 -2.18
CA LEU A 59 -16.85 5.06 -1.45
C LEU A 59 -15.49 4.60 -1.96
N VAL A 60 -14.58 4.32 -1.04
CA VAL A 60 -13.27 3.70 -1.30
C VAL A 60 -12.97 2.66 -0.23
N TYR A 61 -12.14 1.69 -0.56
CA TYR A 61 -11.55 0.78 0.39
C TYR A 61 -10.06 1.09 0.52
N VAL A 62 -9.56 1.08 1.76
CA VAL A 62 -8.19 1.50 2.05
C VAL A 62 -7.53 0.54 3.03
N TYR A 63 -6.25 0.28 2.81
CA TYR A 63 -5.40 -0.29 3.84
C TYR A 63 -4.06 0.43 3.90
N ALA A 64 -3.52 0.58 5.11
CA ALA A 64 -2.21 1.17 5.37
C ALA A 64 -1.39 0.24 6.26
N GLN A 65 -0.19 -0.10 5.82
CA GLN A 65 0.74 -0.92 6.58
C GLN A 65 1.42 -0.10 7.67
N ASP A 66 1.50 -0.67 8.87
CA ASP A 66 2.15 -0.05 10.01
C ASP A 66 3.56 -0.60 10.20
N PHE A 67 4.55 0.16 9.77
CA PHE A 67 5.95 -0.23 9.90
C PHE A 67 6.42 -0.37 11.35
N THR A 68 5.71 0.23 12.32
CA THR A 68 6.05 0.11 13.76
C THR A 68 5.79 -1.29 14.29
N VAL A 69 4.91 -2.06 13.63
CA VAL A 69 4.59 -3.44 14.00
C VAL A 69 5.41 -4.40 13.13
N ASN A 70 6.42 -5.00 13.71
CA ASN A 70 7.31 -5.98 13.05
C ASN A 70 7.85 -5.51 11.69
N GLY A 71 8.14 -4.19 11.52
CA GLY A 71 8.62 -3.64 10.25
C GLY A 71 7.58 -3.68 9.13
N GLY A 72 6.29 -3.66 9.45
CA GLY A 72 5.20 -3.76 8.47
C GLY A 72 5.17 -5.10 7.72
N SER A 73 5.87 -6.13 8.24
CA SER A 73 5.99 -7.42 7.56
C SER A 73 4.66 -8.17 7.53
N LEU A 74 4.33 -8.73 6.36
CA LEU A 74 3.08 -9.43 6.12
C LEU A 74 3.02 -10.75 6.88
N SER A 75 2.02 -10.88 7.71
CA SER A 75 1.59 -12.13 8.37
C SER A 75 0.42 -12.76 7.60
N GLU A 76 0.07 -13.99 7.94
CA GLU A 76 -1.18 -14.61 7.48
C GLU A 76 -2.41 -13.76 7.85
N THR A 77 -2.48 -13.28 9.09
CA THR A 77 -3.61 -12.46 9.58
C THR A 77 -3.69 -11.11 8.87
N MET A 78 -2.56 -10.45 8.66
CA MET A 78 -2.50 -9.21 7.90
C MET A 78 -2.96 -9.41 6.46
N ALA A 79 -2.53 -10.49 5.79
CA ALA A 79 -2.98 -10.85 4.46
C ALA A 79 -4.49 -11.07 4.41
N GLN A 80 -5.06 -11.81 5.36
CA GLN A 80 -6.52 -12.03 5.46
C GLN A 80 -7.31 -10.72 5.59
N LYS A 81 -6.80 -9.74 6.34
CA LYS A 81 -7.43 -8.41 6.47
C LYS A 81 -7.41 -7.65 5.15
N ILE A 82 -6.25 -7.63 4.47
CA ILE A 82 -6.09 -6.99 3.15
C ILE A 82 -7.01 -7.65 2.14
N CYS A 83 -6.99 -8.97 2.03
CA CYS A 83 -7.85 -9.72 1.12
C CYS A 83 -9.34 -9.44 1.35
N LYS A 84 -9.79 -9.41 2.61
CA LYS A 84 -11.17 -9.06 2.98
C LYS A 84 -11.57 -7.69 2.43
N VAL A 85 -10.71 -6.68 2.61
CA VAL A 85 -10.95 -5.31 2.10
C VAL A 85 -11.01 -5.29 0.58
N MET A 86 -10.12 -6.02 -0.10
CA MET A 86 -10.13 -6.12 -1.56
C MET A 86 -11.38 -6.86 -2.09
N ASP A 87 -11.79 -7.95 -1.44
CA ASP A 87 -13.02 -8.68 -1.81
C ASP A 87 -14.27 -7.81 -1.64
N MET A 88 -14.33 -7.01 -0.56
CA MET A 88 -15.41 -6.06 -0.34
C MET A 88 -15.41 -4.94 -1.40
N ALA A 89 -14.23 -4.41 -1.76
CA ALA A 89 -14.09 -3.41 -2.80
C ALA A 89 -14.60 -3.93 -4.16
N MET A 90 -14.22 -5.15 -4.53
CA MET A 90 -14.70 -5.81 -5.74
C MET A 90 -16.22 -6.01 -5.73
N THR A 91 -16.79 -6.42 -4.59
CA THR A 91 -18.23 -6.62 -4.44
C THR A 91 -19.00 -5.31 -4.57
N MET A 92 -18.47 -4.22 -4.03
CA MET A 92 -19.09 -2.89 -4.06
C MET A 92 -18.78 -2.09 -5.32
N GLY A 93 -17.84 -2.55 -6.16
CA GLY A 93 -17.39 -1.80 -7.32
C GLY A 93 -16.71 -0.47 -6.94
N ALA A 94 -15.86 -0.48 -5.92
CA ALA A 94 -15.22 0.72 -5.39
C ALA A 94 -13.69 0.63 -5.47
N PRO A 95 -12.97 1.76 -5.63
CA PRO A 95 -11.51 1.78 -5.70
C PRO A 95 -10.85 1.22 -4.43
N VAL A 96 -9.68 0.60 -4.60
CA VAL A 96 -8.78 0.19 -3.51
C VAL A 96 -7.55 1.09 -3.48
N ILE A 97 -7.25 1.63 -2.30
CA ILE A 97 -6.07 2.45 -2.05
C ILE A 97 -5.17 1.73 -1.06
N CYS A 98 -3.92 1.52 -1.46
CA CYS A 98 -2.92 0.77 -0.72
C CYS A 98 -1.80 1.70 -0.28
N MET A 99 -1.61 1.89 1.03
CA MET A 99 -0.47 2.64 1.55
C MET A 99 0.58 1.67 2.09
N ASN A 100 1.64 1.49 1.32
CA ASN A 100 2.64 0.45 1.52
C ASN A 100 3.85 0.97 2.30
N ASP A 101 4.20 0.26 3.38
CA ASP A 101 5.35 0.53 4.24
C ASP A 101 5.77 -0.78 4.91
N SER A 102 6.52 -1.65 4.19
CA SER A 102 6.74 -3.05 4.59
C SER A 102 8.11 -3.58 4.20
N GLY A 103 8.72 -4.28 5.13
CA GLY A 103 9.95 -5.03 4.90
C GLY A 103 9.77 -6.37 4.16
N GLY A 104 8.54 -6.74 3.76
CA GLY A 104 8.28 -8.00 3.07
C GLY A 104 7.53 -9.03 3.91
N ALA A 105 7.73 -10.32 3.63
CA ALA A 105 7.09 -11.41 4.37
C ALA A 105 7.61 -11.50 5.82
N ARG A 106 6.72 -11.79 6.77
CA ARG A 106 7.08 -12.07 8.16
C ARG A 106 7.74 -13.45 8.24
N ILE A 107 9.07 -13.45 8.32
CA ILE A 107 9.87 -14.67 8.23
C ILE A 107 9.54 -15.71 9.30
N GLN A 108 9.08 -15.29 10.48
CA GLN A 108 8.67 -16.17 11.58
C GLN A 108 7.45 -17.04 11.23
N GLU A 109 6.63 -16.61 10.28
CA GLU A 109 5.46 -17.34 9.80
C GLU A 109 5.73 -18.21 8.57
N GLY A 110 6.94 -18.10 8.00
CA GLY A 110 7.40 -18.94 6.90
C GLY A 110 6.45 -18.96 5.70
N ILE A 111 6.02 -20.16 5.31
CA ILE A 111 5.18 -20.37 4.12
C ILE A 111 3.79 -19.69 4.23
N CYS A 112 3.25 -19.52 5.44
CA CYS A 112 1.94 -18.87 5.63
C CYS A 112 1.98 -17.39 5.20
N ALA A 113 3.07 -16.69 5.51
CA ALA A 113 3.27 -15.31 5.03
C ALA A 113 3.41 -15.24 3.51
N LEU A 114 4.10 -16.20 2.89
CA LEU A 114 4.25 -16.26 1.43
C LEU A 114 2.91 -16.59 0.75
N ALA A 115 2.14 -17.54 1.30
CA ALA A 115 0.80 -17.84 0.81
C ALA A 115 -0.11 -16.60 0.88
N GLY A 116 -0.01 -15.81 1.97
CA GLY A 116 -0.74 -14.57 2.12
C GLY A 116 -0.45 -13.55 1.00
N TYR A 117 0.79 -13.45 0.54
CA TYR A 117 1.10 -12.65 -0.64
C TYR A 117 0.44 -13.20 -1.90
N GLY A 118 0.44 -14.50 -2.11
CA GLY A 118 -0.24 -15.14 -3.24
C GLY A 118 -1.73 -14.79 -3.30
N GLU A 119 -2.40 -14.83 -2.16
CA GLU A 119 -3.82 -14.43 -2.03
C GLU A 119 -4.07 -12.96 -2.38
N ILE A 120 -3.15 -12.06 -2.01
CA ILE A 120 -3.24 -10.64 -2.39
C ILE A 120 -3.02 -10.47 -3.90
N PHE A 121 -2.01 -11.14 -4.48
CA PHE A 121 -1.71 -11.05 -5.91
C PHE A 121 -2.87 -11.55 -6.78
N GLU A 122 -3.53 -12.65 -6.38
CA GLU A 122 -4.73 -13.13 -7.06
C GLU A 122 -5.79 -12.03 -7.13
N ARG A 123 -6.05 -11.34 -6.02
CA ARG A 123 -7.03 -10.26 -5.96
C ARG A 123 -6.62 -9.03 -6.77
N ASN A 124 -5.31 -8.68 -6.80
CA ASN A 124 -4.84 -7.63 -7.69
C ASN A 124 -5.14 -7.96 -9.16
N ILE A 125 -4.94 -9.21 -9.57
CA ILE A 125 -5.19 -9.65 -10.95
C ILE A 125 -6.70 -9.64 -11.26
N LEU A 126 -7.54 -10.16 -10.36
CA LEU A 126 -8.98 -10.18 -10.52
C LEU A 126 -9.61 -8.78 -10.55
N ALA A 127 -9.03 -7.84 -9.81
CA ALA A 127 -9.48 -6.44 -9.75
C ALA A 127 -9.01 -5.61 -10.96
N SER A 128 -7.99 -6.06 -11.68
CA SER A 128 -7.40 -5.34 -12.81
C SER A 128 -8.43 -5.09 -13.91
N GLY A 129 -8.62 -3.82 -14.29
CA GLY A 129 -9.61 -3.39 -15.25
C GLY A 129 -11.08 -3.46 -14.77
N VAL A 130 -11.32 -3.80 -13.50
CA VAL A 130 -12.66 -3.84 -12.89
C VAL A 130 -12.85 -2.66 -11.93
N ILE A 131 -11.96 -2.49 -10.99
CA ILE A 131 -11.92 -1.35 -10.06
C ILE A 131 -10.53 -0.71 -10.06
N PRO A 132 -10.39 0.61 -9.86
CA PRO A 132 -9.10 1.25 -9.71
C PRO A 132 -8.33 0.76 -8.48
N GLN A 133 -7.05 0.46 -8.69
CA GLN A 133 -6.11 0.07 -7.65
C GLN A 133 -4.97 1.09 -7.60
N ILE A 134 -4.85 1.83 -6.51
CA ILE A 134 -3.86 2.91 -6.33
C ILE A 134 -2.92 2.54 -5.20
N SER A 135 -1.63 2.43 -5.48
CA SER A 135 -0.59 2.16 -4.49
C SER A 135 0.22 3.42 -4.19
N ALA A 136 0.28 3.80 -2.92
CA ALA A 136 1.18 4.83 -2.42
C ALA A 136 2.30 4.17 -1.60
N ILE A 137 3.53 4.35 -2.03
CA ILE A 137 4.71 3.79 -1.36
C ILE A 137 5.24 4.84 -0.38
N MET A 138 4.97 4.62 0.90
CA MET A 138 5.25 5.56 1.99
C MET A 138 6.51 5.21 2.79
N GLY A 139 7.13 4.08 2.47
CA GLY A 139 8.33 3.60 3.11
C GLY A 139 9.00 2.48 2.33
N PRO A 140 9.83 1.66 2.96
CA PRO A 140 10.35 0.46 2.33
C PRO A 140 9.23 -0.43 1.79
N CYS A 141 9.44 -0.97 0.59
CA CYS A 141 8.57 -1.93 -0.04
C CYS A 141 9.48 -2.99 -0.68
N ALA A 142 9.81 -4.03 0.10
CA ALA A 142 10.88 -4.96 -0.22
C ALA A 142 10.38 -6.40 -0.30
N GLY A 143 11.05 -7.22 -1.09
CA GLY A 143 10.72 -8.64 -1.26
C GLY A 143 9.29 -8.83 -1.77
N GLY A 144 8.50 -9.69 -1.11
CA GLY A 144 7.09 -9.94 -1.48
C GLY A 144 6.21 -8.69 -1.50
N ALA A 145 6.54 -7.68 -0.68
CA ALA A 145 5.77 -6.44 -0.60
C ALA A 145 5.81 -5.60 -1.90
N VAL A 146 6.83 -5.76 -2.73
CA VAL A 146 6.97 -4.95 -3.96
C VAL A 146 6.09 -5.45 -5.11
N TYR A 147 5.70 -6.73 -5.11
CA TYR A 147 4.95 -7.31 -6.23
C TYR A 147 3.52 -6.80 -6.29
N SER A 148 2.80 -6.74 -5.16
CA SER A 148 1.42 -6.25 -5.15
C SER A 148 1.28 -4.84 -5.71
N PRO A 149 2.06 -3.82 -5.27
CA PRO A 149 2.02 -2.50 -5.88
C PRO A 149 2.30 -2.51 -7.39
N ALA A 150 3.25 -3.35 -7.85
CA ALA A 150 3.58 -3.47 -9.26
C ALA A 150 2.45 -4.08 -10.12
N LEU A 151 1.45 -4.70 -9.49
CA LEU A 151 0.24 -5.24 -10.14
C LEU A 151 -0.93 -4.26 -10.10
N THR A 152 -0.80 -3.12 -9.44
CA THR A 152 -1.85 -2.10 -9.37
C THR A 152 -1.79 -1.11 -10.54
N ASP A 153 -2.86 -0.34 -10.75
CA ASP A 153 -2.98 0.55 -11.90
C ASP A 153 -2.10 1.80 -11.80
N PHE A 154 -1.96 2.35 -10.59
CA PHE A 154 -1.18 3.56 -10.34
C PHE A 154 -0.26 3.41 -9.13
N ILE A 155 0.97 3.89 -9.28
CA ILE A 155 1.98 3.88 -8.22
C ILE A 155 2.45 5.31 -7.98
N ILE A 156 2.35 5.75 -6.73
CA ILE A 156 2.83 7.03 -6.23
C ILE A 156 3.94 6.74 -5.23
N MET A 157 5.13 7.31 -5.39
CA MET A 157 6.25 7.11 -4.46
C MET A 157 6.62 8.42 -3.76
N LYS A 158 6.79 8.34 -2.43
CA LYS A 158 7.34 9.46 -1.64
C LYS A 158 8.87 9.46 -1.74
N GLU A 159 9.46 10.58 -2.21
CA GLU A 159 10.92 10.72 -2.35
C GLU A 159 11.67 10.51 -1.03
N GLN A 160 12.90 9.99 -1.10
CA GLN A 160 13.87 9.84 -0.01
C GLN A 160 13.51 8.86 1.11
N THR A 161 12.25 8.43 1.25
CA THR A 161 11.83 7.50 2.31
C THR A 161 11.16 6.24 1.78
N SER A 162 10.73 6.24 0.53
CA SER A 162 10.12 5.07 -0.10
C SER A 162 11.09 4.37 -1.05
N TYR A 163 11.06 3.07 -1.01
CA TYR A 163 11.92 2.22 -1.84
C TYR A 163 11.14 1.02 -2.35
N MET A 164 11.32 0.69 -3.63
CA MET A 164 10.79 -0.52 -4.24
C MET A 164 11.94 -1.35 -4.80
N PHE A 165 12.18 -2.54 -4.23
CA PHE A 165 13.18 -3.46 -4.74
C PHE A 165 12.88 -4.90 -4.29
N LEU A 166 13.31 -5.88 -5.08
CA LEU A 166 13.16 -7.30 -4.75
C LEU A 166 14.05 -7.67 -3.56
N THR A 167 15.29 -7.20 -3.56
CA THR A 167 16.26 -7.42 -2.47
C THR A 167 16.95 -6.10 -2.15
N GLY A 168 17.23 -5.88 -0.86
CA GLY A 168 17.89 -4.67 -0.41
C GLY A 168 19.39 -4.62 -0.73
N PRO A 169 20.04 -3.45 -0.56
CA PRO A 169 21.45 -3.21 -0.91
C PRO A 169 22.44 -4.25 -0.37
N LYS A 170 22.22 -4.73 0.88
CA LYS A 170 23.10 -5.74 1.49
C LYS A 170 23.11 -7.08 0.73
N VAL A 171 21.96 -7.51 0.24
CA VAL A 171 21.84 -8.74 -0.52
C VAL A 171 22.46 -8.55 -1.91
N VAL A 172 22.19 -7.42 -2.56
CA VAL A 172 22.82 -7.06 -3.85
C VAL A 172 24.32 -7.12 -3.71
N LYS A 173 24.90 -6.45 -2.71
CA LYS A 173 26.36 -6.45 -2.47
C LYS A 173 26.93 -7.88 -2.27
N THR A 174 26.20 -8.72 -1.53
CA THR A 174 26.66 -10.09 -1.25
C THR A 174 26.63 -10.97 -2.51
N VAL A 175 25.62 -10.82 -3.36
CA VAL A 175 25.39 -11.71 -4.51
C VAL A 175 26.11 -11.22 -5.76
N THR A 176 26.07 -9.91 -6.03
CA THR A 176 26.64 -9.33 -7.28
C THR A 176 27.95 -8.60 -7.06
N GLY A 177 28.32 -8.29 -5.80
CA GLY A 177 29.49 -7.47 -5.47
C GLY A 177 29.27 -5.97 -5.65
N GLU A 178 28.09 -5.54 -6.11
CA GLU A 178 27.75 -4.14 -6.36
C GLU A 178 27.47 -3.41 -5.04
N ASP A 179 28.13 -2.28 -4.81
CA ASP A 179 27.92 -1.41 -3.66
C ASP A 179 26.99 -0.26 -4.05
N ILE A 180 25.73 -0.37 -3.70
CA ILE A 180 24.66 0.59 -4.04
C ILE A 180 23.84 0.89 -2.79
N ASP A 181 23.42 2.13 -2.62
CA ASP A 181 22.48 2.51 -1.55
C ASP A 181 21.01 2.27 -1.96
N ALA A 182 20.09 2.40 -1.00
CA ALA A 182 18.67 2.13 -1.21
C ALA A 182 18.01 3.12 -2.21
N GLU A 183 18.42 4.39 -2.18
CA GLU A 183 17.87 5.42 -3.07
C GLU A 183 18.26 5.18 -4.52
N HIS A 184 19.53 4.83 -4.77
CA HIS A 184 20.00 4.53 -6.13
C HIS A 184 19.57 3.16 -6.63
N LEU A 185 19.27 2.21 -5.72
CA LEU A 185 18.77 0.89 -6.08
C LEU A 185 17.29 0.92 -6.47
N GLY A 186 16.44 1.59 -5.69
CA GLY A 186 15.00 1.54 -5.87
C GLY A 186 14.24 2.70 -5.25
N GLY A 187 14.84 3.90 -5.20
CA GLY A 187 14.15 5.12 -4.77
C GLY A 187 13.19 5.68 -5.82
N ALA A 188 12.39 6.64 -5.42
CA ALA A 188 11.37 7.26 -6.28
C ALA A 188 11.96 7.80 -7.58
N SER A 189 13.13 8.46 -7.53
CA SER A 189 13.79 9.02 -8.72
C SER A 189 14.19 7.95 -9.74
N VAL A 190 14.65 6.78 -9.27
CA VAL A 190 15.02 5.66 -10.15
C VAL A 190 13.79 5.11 -10.86
N HIS A 191 12.70 4.92 -10.12
CA HIS A 191 11.47 4.38 -10.70
C HIS A 191 10.72 5.37 -11.57
N ALA A 192 10.85 6.68 -11.33
CA ALA A 192 10.28 7.72 -12.19
C ALA A 192 11.05 7.93 -13.50
N THR A 193 12.39 7.75 -13.50
CA THR A 193 13.22 8.15 -14.65
C THR A 193 13.87 7.00 -15.41
N LYS A 194 14.10 5.86 -14.76
CA LYS A 194 14.80 4.71 -15.37
C LYS A 194 13.88 3.52 -15.62
N SER A 195 13.15 3.06 -14.63
CA SER A 195 12.32 1.86 -14.76
C SER A 195 10.90 2.14 -15.26
N GLY A 196 10.37 3.35 -15.01
CA GLY A 196 8.99 3.71 -15.34
C GLY A 196 7.94 3.01 -14.46
N VAL A 197 8.34 2.39 -13.35
CA VAL A 197 7.42 1.68 -12.45
C VAL A 197 6.55 2.66 -11.67
N THR A 198 7.10 3.78 -11.20
CA THR A 198 6.29 4.80 -10.55
C THR A 198 5.71 5.79 -11.56
N HIS A 199 4.42 6.09 -11.40
CA HIS A 199 3.72 7.06 -12.25
C HIS A 199 3.91 8.49 -11.72
N PHE A 200 3.97 8.65 -10.39
CA PHE A 200 4.09 9.96 -9.74
C PHE A 200 5.09 9.89 -8.58
N ALA A 201 5.93 10.91 -8.46
CA ALA A 201 6.85 11.10 -7.34
C ALA A 201 6.41 12.31 -6.52
N ALA A 202 6.25 12.14 -5.21
CA ALA A 202 5.82 13.16 -4.27
C ALA A 202 6.95 13.52 -3.30
N LYS A 203 7.12 14.79 -2.99
CA LYS A 203 8.15 15.27 -2.06
C LYS A 203 7.79 15.00 -0.61
N THR A 204 6.51 15.00 -0.29
CA THR A 204 5.99 14.77 1.06
C THR A 204 4.88 13.71 1.05
N GLU A 205 4.53 13.16 2.23
CA GLU A 205 3.42 12.20 2.33
C GLU A 205 2.08 12.90 2.07
N GLU A 206 1.93 14.17 2.44
CA GLU A 206 0.75 14.98 2.16
C GLU A 206 0.55 15.19 0.66
N GLU A 207 1.63 15.49 -0.07
CA GLU A 207 1.59 15.63 -1.53
C GLU A 207 1.17 14.32 -2.19
N ALA A 208 1.69 13.17 -1.72
CA ALA A 208 1.27 11.86 -2.21
C ALA A 208 -0.23 11.60 -1.97
N ILE A 209 -0.76 11.99 -0.82
CA ILE A 209 -2.17 11.86 -0.47
C ILE A 209 -3.04 12.76 -1.36
N GLU A 210 -2.64 14.00 -1.59
CA GLU A 210 -3.36 14.90 -2.50
C GLU A 210 -3.32 14.41 -3.96
N MET A 211 -2.22 13.77 -4.40
CA MET A 211 -2.16 13.13 -5.71
C MET A 211 -3.17 11.97 -5.82
N ILE A 212 -3.38 11.17 -4.77
CA ILE A 212 -4.41 10.12 -4.76
C ILE A 212 -5.80 10.74 -4.93
N LYS A 213 -6.14 11.77 -4.14
CA LYS A 213 -7.42 12.46 -4.22
C LYS A 213 -7.66 13.07 -5.61
N SER A 214 -6.64 13.74 -6.14
CA SER A 214 -6.67 14.31 -7.48
C SER A 214 -6.91 13.24 -8.55
N LEU A 215 -6.17 12.12 -8.51
CA LEU A 215 -6.33 11.02 -9.45
C LEU A 215 -7.75 10.44 -9.41
N LEU A 216 -8.30 10.22 -8.22
CA LEU A 216 -9.68 9.74 -8.05
C LEU A 216 -10.71 10.68 -8.65
N SER A 217 -10.44 11.99 -8.71
CA SER A 217 -11.36 12.95 -9.31
C SER A 217 -11.51 12.83 -10.83
N TYR A 218 -10.60 12.12 -11.50
CA TYR A 218 -10.60 11.91 -12.96
C TYR A 218 -11.10 10.53 -13.38
N ILE A 219 -11.01 9.53 -12.53
CA ILE A 219 -11.31 8.14 -12.87
C ILE A 219 -12.65 7.69 -12.28
N PRO A 220 -13.38 6.75 -12.95
CA PRO A 220 -14.61 6.19 -12.40
C PRO A 220 -14.34 5.30 -11.18
N SER A 221 -15.39 4.91 -10.45
CA SER A 221 -15.26 3.98 -9.33
C SER A 221 -15.03 2.53 -9.77
N ASN A 222 -15.55 2.18 -10.97
CA ASN A 222 -15.42 0.85 -11.56
C ASN A 222 -15.63 0.92 -13.08
N ASN A 223 -15.44 -0.20 -13.76
CA ASN A 223 -15.55 -0.30 -15.21
C ASN A 223 -16.97 -0.22 -15.77
N THR A 224 -18.00 -0.15 -14.93
CA THR A 224 -19.40 0.03 -15.35
C THR A 224 -19.89 1.46 -15.19
N GLU A 225 -19.11 2.33 -14.56
CA GLU A 225 -19.41 3.73 -14.37
C GLU A 225 -18.63 4.63 -15.35
N GLU A 226 -19.18 5.81 -15.63
CA GLU A 226 -18.45 6.85 -16.37
C GLU A 226 -17.52 7.62 -15.41
N ALA A 227 -16.46 8.21 -15.98
CA ALA A 227 -15.60 9.12 -15.24
C ALA A 227 -16.38 10.32 -14.69
N PRO A 228 -15.98 10.88 -13.54
CA PRO A 228 -16.61 12.09 -13.00
C PRO A 228 -16.64 13.21 -14.02
N ARG A 229 -17.79 13.88 -14.16
CA ARG A 229 -17.96 15.01 -15.06
C ARG A 229 -17.86 16.30 -14.28
N VAL A 230 -17.00 17.21 -14.70
CA VAL A 230 -16.89 18.55 -14.15
C VAL A 230 -17.31 19.55 -15.23
N GLU A 231 -18.05 20.58 -14.85
CA GLU A 231 -18.42 21.64 -15.76
C GLU A 231 -17.14 22.36 -16.26
N CYS A 232 -16.99 22.43 -17.58
CA CYS A 232 -15.86 23.11 -18.19
C CYS A 232 -16.09 24.63 -18.13
N THR A 233 -15.18 25.33 -17.47
CA THR A 233 -15.20 26.80 -17.39
C THR A 233 -14.15 27.46 -18.29
N ASP A 234 -13.47 26.69 -19.15
CA ASP A 234 -12.48 27.20 -20.07
C ASP A 234 -13.12 28.13 -21.11
N PRO A 235 -12.50 29.24 -21.46
CA PRO A 235 -13.01 30.12 -22.52
C PRO A 235 -12.98 29.37 -23.86
N ILE A 236 -14.06 29.51 -24.63
CA ILE A 236 -14.20 28.97 -25.98
C ILE A 236 -13.34 29.79 -26.96
#